data_0f718d08635e57ee78645fedd355430f
#
_entry.id   0f718d08635e57ee78645fedd355430f
#
_cell.length_a   1.000
_cell.length_b   1.000
_cell.length_c   1.000
_cell.angle_alpha   90.00
_cell.angle_beta   90.00
_cell.angle_gamma   90.00
#
_symmetry.space_group_name_H-M   'P 1'
#
loop_
_entity.id
_entity.type
_entity.pdbx_description
1 polymer ?
#
loop_
_entity_poly.entity_id
_entity_poly.type
_entity_poly.pdbx_seq_one_letter_code
_entity_poly.pdbx_strand_id
1 'polypeptide(L)'
;MANTVNFTGAVDRDIRRRAKVVAAKSDTSVNALFNVQLRYLVETFERAEAGQNMNYVTLLAFSLGKLDGPSVMQTLGVDNDEDLFVLMAQARLPMPHLPEAQTASMVATLHAVQNGLDASHQ
;
A
#
# COMPACT_ATOMS: atom_id res chain seq x y z
N MET A 1 -26.52 -13.48 -4.87
CA MET A 1 -27.27 -12.84 -3.82
C MET A 1 -26.39 -12.30 -2.75
N ALA A 2 -26.48 -11.04 -2.55
CA ALA A 2 -25.55 -10.42 -1.63
C ALA A 2 -26.07 -10.51 -0.20
N ASN A 3 -25.27 -11.03 0.67
CA ASN A 3 -25.49 -11.02 2.10
C ASN A 3 -24.66 -9.84 2.62
N THR A 4 -25.28 -8.68 2.61
CA THR A 4 -24.56 -7.46 2.91
C THR A 4 -24.71 -7.11 4.39
N VAL A 5 -23.58 -6.85 5.04
CA VAL A 5 -23.56 -6.32 6.39
C VAL A 5 -22.89 -4.97 6.38
N ASN A 6 -23.31 -4.11 7.28
CA ASN A 6 -22.71 -2.79 7.39
C ASN A 6 -21.35 -2.90 8.07
N PHE A 7 -20.38 -2.21 7.49
CA PHE A 7 -19.05 -2.11 8.05
C PHE A 7 -18.79 -0.66 8.46
N THR A 8 -18.30 -0.46 9.68
CA THR A 8 -17.94 0.87 10.17
C THR A 8 -16.45 0.92 10.41
N GLY A 9 -15.79 1.84 9.74
CA GLY A 9 -14.36 2.02 9.88
C GLY A 9 -13.96 3.45 9.67
N ALA A 10 -12.77 3.80 10.12
CA ALA A 10 -12.21 5.12 9.93
C ALA A 10 -11.38 5.15 8.67
N VAL A 11 -11.56 6.17 7.86
CA VAL A 11 -10.81 6.38 6.63
C VAL A 11 -10.27 7.80 6.65
N ASP A 12 -9.04 7.96 6.17
CA ASP A 12 -8.43 9.27 6.01
C ASP A 12 -9.37 10.18 5.23
N ARG A 13 -9.59 11.39 5.75
CA ARG A 13 -10.52 12.35 5.15
C ARG A 13 -10.13 12.68 3.72
N ASP A 14 -8.85 12.87 3.45
CA ASP A 14 -8.37 13.18 2.11
C ASP A 14 -8.63 12.01 1.15
N ILE A 15 -8.35 10.80 1.58
CA ILE A 15 -8.61 9.60 0.76
C ILE A 15 -10.10 9.44 0.49
N ARG A 16 -10.95 9.69 1.51
CA ARG A 16 -12.39 9.63 1.31
C ARG A 16 -12.87 10.62 0.26
N ARG A 17 -12.37 11.85 0.33
CA ARG A 17 -12.70 12.89 -0.65
C ARG A 17 -12.28 12.49 -2.05
N ARG A 18 -11.07 12.00 -2.19
CA ARG A 18 -10.54 11.56 -3.49
C ARG A 18 -11.27 10.33 -4.01
N ALA A 19 -11.67 9.44 -3.12
CA ALA A 19 -12.45 8.26 -3.50
C ALA A 19 -13.81 8.66 -4.06
N LYS A 20 -14.44 9.70 -3.51
CA LYS A 20 -15.69 10.21 -4.04
C LYS A 20 -15.55 10.71 -5.47
N VAL A 21 -14.43 11.38 -5.77
CA VAL A 21 -14.12 11.85 -7.11
C VAL A 21 -13.95 10.69 -8.07
N VAL A 22 -13.19 9.67 -7.67
CA VAL A 22 -12.98 8.48 -8.48
C VAL A 22 -14.30 7.75 -8.72
N ALA A 23 -15.13 7.62 -7.69
CA ALA A 23 -16.41 6.96 -7.81
C ALA A 23 -17.30 7.70 -8.82
N ALA A 24 -17.34 9.03 -8.75
CA ALA A 24 -18.12 9.83 -9.68
C ALA A 24 -17.64 9.67 -11.12
N LYS A 25 -16.32 9.68 -11.33
CA LYS A 25 -15.74 9.50 -12.65
C LYS A 25 -15.98 8.10 -13.21
N SER A 26 -16.11 7.12 -12.35
CA SER A 26 -16.31 5.72 -12.73
C SER A 26 -17.79 5.33 -12.70
N ASP A 27 -18.68 6.29 -12.47
CA ASP A 27 -20.13 6.07 -12.41
C ASP A 27 -20.49 5.00 -11.39
N THR A 28 -19.93 5.13 -10.19
CA THR A 28 -20.17 4.17 -9.12
C THR A 28 -20.12 4.90 -7.77
N SER A 29 -20.14 4.15 -6.68
CA SER A 29 -20.10 4.69 -5.33
C SER A 29 -18.79 4.32 -4.63
N VAL A 30 -18.43 5.08 -3.59
CA VAL A 30 -17.29 4.76 -2.75
C VAL A 30 -17.46 3.37 -2.14
N ASN A 31 -18.68 3.04 -1.73
CA ASN A 31 -18.96 1.74 -1.14
C ASN A 31 -18.69 0.60 -2.14
N ALA A 32 -19.07 0.79 -3.39
CA ALA A 32 -18.79 -0.21 -4.43
C ALA A 32 -17.29 -0.35 -4.67
N LEU A 33 -16.57 0.76 -4.74
CA LEU A 33 -15.11 0.73 -4.89
C LEU A 33 -14.45 -0.03 -3.74
N PHE A 34 -14.89 0.27 -2.52
CA PHE A 34 -14.36 -0.39 -1.32
C PHE A 34 -14.58 -1.90 -1.39
N ASN A 35 -15.80 -2.31 -1.75
CA ASN A 35 -16.12 -3.73 -1.80
C ASN A 35 -15.32 -4.48 -2.85
N VAL A 36 -15.11 -3.88 -4.02
CA VAL A 36 -14.31 -4.50 -5.07
C VAL A 36 -12.87 -4.68 -4.61
N GLN A 37 -12.29 -3.65 -4.00
CA GLN A 37 -10.90 -3.73 -3.55
C GLN A 37 -10.72 -4.70 -2.40
N LEU A 38 -11.65 -4.70 -1.45
CA LEU A 38 -11.57 -5.61 -0.31
C LEU A 38 -11.70 -7.06 -0.78
N ARG A 39 -12.62 -7.33 -1.70
CA ARG A 39 -12.79 -8.66 -2.26
C ARG A 39 -11.50 -9.11 -2.97
N TYR A 40 -10.92 -8.22 -3.78
CA TYR A 40 -9.68 -8.53 -4.48
C TYR A 40 -8.57 -8.92 -3.50
N LEU A 41 -8.42 -8.13 -2.44
CA LEU A 41 -7.38 -8.38 -1.45
C LEU A 41 -7.59 -9.72 -0.76
N VAL A 42 -8.81 -9.99 -0.31
CA VAL A 42 -9.12 -11.21 0.43
C VAL A 42 -8.90 -12.43 -0.46
N GLU A 43 -9.42 -12.42 -1.66
CA GLU A 43 -9.30 -13.56 -2.57
C GLU A 43 -7.86 -13.78 -3.00
N THR A 44 -7.10 -12.70 -3.20
CA THR A 44 -5.69 -12.81 -3.56
C THR A 44 -4.88 -13.41 -2.42
N PHE A 45 -5.15 -12.97 -1.20
CA PHE A 45 -4.48 -13.52 -0.02
C PHE A 45 -4.76 -15.00 0.15
N GLU A 46 -6.04 -15.38 0.03
CA GLU A 46 -6.43 -16.79 0.18
C GLU A 46 -5.79 -17.67 -0.89
N ARG A 47 -5.73 -17.19 -2.13
CA ARG A 47 -5.05 -17.93 -3.20
C ARG A 47 -3.56 -18.07 -2.95
N ALA A 48 -2.94 -17.02 -2.44
CA ALA A 48 -1.52 -17.05 -2.13
C ALA A 48 -1.23 -18.08 -1.04
N GLU A 49 -2.05 -18.10 0.01
CA GLU A 49 -1.88 -19.07 1.07
C GLU A 49 -2.08 -20.51 0.57
N ALA A 50 -3.13 -20.74 -0.22
CA ALA A 50 -3.43 -22.06 -0.75
C ALA A 50 -2.32 -22.57 -1.66
N GLY A 51 -1.72 -21.66 -2.46
CA GLY A 51 -0.61 -21.99 -3.34
C GLY A 51 0.75 -21.95 -2.68
N GLN A 52 0.82 -21.68 -1.39
CA GLN A 52 2.06 -21.53 -0.63
C GLN A 52 2.97 -20.43 -1.20
N ASN A 53 2.37 -19.46 -1.85
CA ASN A 53 3.09 -18.30 -2.37
C ASN A 53 3.08 -17.21 -1.31
N MET A 54 4.13 -17.14 -0.54
CA MET A 54 4.21 -16.22 0.59
C MET A 54 4.62 -14.80 0.19
N ASN A 55 4.93 -14.56 -1.08
CA ASN A 55 5.33 -13.23 -1.51
C ASN A 55 4.23 -12.20 -1.28
N TYR A 56 3.00 -12.52 -1.67
CA TYR A 56 1.89 -11.60 -1.47
C TYR A 56 1.63 -11.37 0.01
N VAL A 57 1.71 -12.42 0.83
CA VAL A 57 1.51 -12.33 2.28
C VAL A 57 2.56 -11.39 2.88
N THR A 58 3.81 -11.52 2.46
CA THR A 58 4.90 -10.67 2.91
C THR A 58 4.68 -9.21 2.50
N LEU A 59 4.29 -8.99 1.25
CA LEU A 59 4.03 -7.65 0.75
C LEU A 59 2.84 -7.00 1.48
N LEU A 60 1.81 -7.78 1.77
CA LEU A 60 0.68 -7.27 2.54
C LEU A 60 1.10 -6.88 3.95
N ALA A 61 1.92 -7.70 4.61
CA ALA A 61 2.42 -7.37 5.94
C ALA A 61 3.22 -6.06 5.92
N PHE A 62 4.02 -5.85 4.87
CA PHE A 62 4.75 -4.60 4.69
C PHE A 62 3.78 -3.43 4.49
N SER A 63 2.77 -3.61 3.64
CA SER A 63 1.76 -2.58 3.39
C SER A 63 1.04 -2.16 4.67
N LEU A 64 0.83 -3.11 5.57
CA LEU A 64 0.16 -2.86 6.85
C LEU A 64 1.10 -2.32 7.94
N GLY A 65 2.38 -2.15 7.61
CA GLY A 65 3.35 -1.67 8.58
C GLY A 65 3.83 -2.71 9.58
N LYS A 66 3.61 -4.00 9.29
CA LYS A 66 4.01 -5.10 10.18
C LYS A 66 5.45 -5.55 9.95
N LEU A 67 6.01 -5.26 8.78
CA LEU A 67 7.40 -5.54 8.44
C LEU A 67 8.02 -4.26 7.90
N ASP A 68 9.31 -4.07 8.18
CA ASP A 68 10.03 -2.93 7.61
C ASP A 68 10.56 -3.25 6.21
N GLY A 69 10.97 -2.22 5.48
CA GLY A 69 11.48 -2.37 4.13
C GLY A 69 12.66 -3.30 4.01
N PRO A 70 13.72 -3.13 4.83
CA PRO A 70 14.86 -4.03 4.76
C PRO A 70 14.52 -5.50 4.99
N SER A 71 13.62 -5.78 5.94
CA SER A 71 13.19 -7.17 6.20
C SER A 71 12.46 -7.76 5.02
N VAL A 72 11.57 -6.98 4.40
CA VAL A 72 10.81 -7.44 3.23
C VAL A 72 11.76 -7.68 2.06
N MET A 73 12.68 -6.76 1.82
CA MET A 73 13.65 -6.90 0.73
C MET A 73 14.50 -8.14 0.90
N GLN A 74 14.93 -8.42 2.14
CA GLN A 74 15.71 -9.62 2.43
C GLN A 74 14.87 -10.88 2.18
N THR A 75 13.64 -10.88 2.64
CA THR A 75 12.75 -12.04 2.48
C THR A 75 12.46 -12.32 1.02
N LEU A 76 12.27 -11.29 0.21
CA LEU A 76 11.91 -11.43 -1.20
C LEU A 76 13.12 -11.51 -2.13
N GLY A 77 14.32 -11.31 -1.61
CA GLY A 77 15.53 -11.31 -2.43
C GLY A 77 15.64 -10.11 -3.34
N VAL A 78 15.14 -8.97 -2.89
CA VAL A 78 15.15 -7.71 -3.64
C VAL A 78 16.27 -6.83 -3.11
N ASP A 79 17.03 -6.22 -4.01
CA ASP A 79 18.26 -5.51 -3.64
C ASP A 79 18.06 -4.01 -3.41
N ASN A 80 16.96 -3.44 -3.93
CA ASN A 80 16.78 -2.00 -3.84
C ASN A 80 15.30 -1.63 -3.65
N ASP A 81 15.09 -0.39 -3.23
CA ASP A 81 13.75 0.12 -2.93
C ASP A 81 12.88 0.20 -4.19
N GLU A 82 13.48 0.45 -5.34
CA GLU A 82 12.73 0.57 -6.59
C GLU A 82 12.06 -0.76 -6.96
N ASP A 83 12.78 -1.86 -6.82
CA ASP A 83 12.24 -3.18 -7.09
C ASP A 83 11.12 -3.53 -6.12
N LEU A 84 11.28 -3.16 -4.86
CA LEU A 84 10.22 -3.35 -3.86
C LEU A 84 8.97 -2.55 -4.25
N PHE A 85 9.16 -1.31 -4.67
CA PHE A 85 8.06 -0.46 -5.11
C PHE A 85 7.31 -1.10 -6.29
N VAL A 86 8.06 -1.64 -7.25
CA VAL A 86 7.47 -2.32 -8.41
C VAL A 86 6.65 -3.54 -7.98
N LEU A 87 7.18 -4.33 -7.05
CA LEU A 87 6.45 -5.49 -6.53
C LEU A 87 5.16 -5.08 -5.83
N MET A 88 5.20 -4.01 -5.04
CA MET A 88 4.00 -3.49 -4.40
C MET A 88 2.97 -3.04 -5.42
N ALA A 89 3.40 -2.33 -6.46
CA ALA A 89 2.52 -1.87 -7.51
C ALA A 89 1.89 -3.05 -8.26
N GLN A 90 2.68 -4.06 -8.57
CA GLN A 90 2.18 -5.26 -9.24
C GLN A 90 1.19 -6.02 -8.38
N ALA A 91 1.39 -6.03 -7.08
CA ALA A 91 0.48 -6.68 -6.13
C ALA A 91 -0.75 -5.82 -5.84
N ARG A 92 -0.78 -4.57 -6.33
CA ARG A 92 -1.86 -3.62 -6.08
C ARG A 92 -2.02 -3.30 -4.60
N LEU A 93 -0.89 -3.21 -3.92
CA LEU A 93 -0.85 -2.87 -2.51
C LEU A 93 -0.21 -1.50 -2.35
N PRO A 94 -0.78 -0.64 -1.51
CA PRO A 94 -0.18 0.67 -1.27
C PRO A 94 1.07 0.53 -0.40
N MET A 95 1.96 1.49 -0.56
CA MET A 95 3.10 1.60 0.36
C MET A 95 2.58 1.85 1.77
N PRO A 96 3.33 1.42 2.79
CA PRO A 96 2.85 1.56 4.17
C PRO A 96 2.53 3.00 4.51
N HIS A 97 1.39 3.17 5.21
CA HIS A 97 1.01 4.48 5.73
C HIS A 97 1.63 4.62 7.11
N LEU A 98 2.58 5.53 7.23
CA LEU A 98 3.30 5.73 8.47
C LEU A 98 2.59 6.76 9.34
N PRO A 99 2.74 6.69 10.68
CA PRO A 99 2.27 7.76 11.54
C PRO A 99 2.83 9.11 11.10
N GLU A 100 2.08 10.17 11.36
CA GLU A 100 2.42 11.50 10.87
C GLU A 100 3.86 11.90 11.21
N ALA A 101 4.29 11.63 12.43
CA ALA A 101 5.65 11.97 12.86
C ALA A 101 6.69 11.22 12.03
N GLN A 102 6.46 9.94 11.74
CA GLN A 102 7.38 9.18 10.91
C GLN A 102 7.34 9.63 9.46
N THR A 103 6.16 9.98 8.97
CA THR A 103 6.02 10.50 7.62
C THR A 103 6.79 11.80 7.46
N ALA A 104 6.66 12.71 8.41
CA ALA A 104 7.39 13.98 8.39
C ALA A 104 8.90 13.74 8.44
N SER A 105 9.34 12.79 9.26
CA SER A 105 10.74 12.43 9.36
C SER A 105 11.25 11.84 8.04
N MET A 106 10.46 10.99 7.39
CA MET A 106 10.83 10.43 6.09
C MET A 106 10.93 11.51 5.01
N VAL A 107 9.98 12.44 4.99
CA VAL A 107 10.01 13.56 4.03
C VAL A 107 11.28 14.38 4.24
N ALA A 108 11.60 14.68 5.49
CA ALA A 108 12.82 15.42 5.81
C ALA A 108 14.06 14.64 5.35
N THR A 109 14.09 13.33 5.57
CA THR A 109 15.19 12.48 5.14
C THR A 109 15.33 12.48 3.62
N LEU A 110 14.22 12.36 2.90
CA LEU A 110 14.23 12.40 1.45
C LEU A 110 14.75 13.74 0.93
N HIS A 111 14.32 14.84 1.55
CA HIS A 111 14.83 16.16 1.17
C HIS A 111 16.32 16.27 1.45
N ALA A 112 16.78 15.76 2.58
CA ALA A 112 18.20 15.79 2.91
C ALA A 112 19.02 14.96 1.92
N VAL A 113 18.50 13.79 1.53
CA VAL A 113 19.16 12.95 0.52
C VAL A 113 19.21 13.65 -0.83
N GLN A 114 18.11 14.27 -1.25
CA GLN A 114 18.08 15.03 -2.49
C GLN A 114 19.08 16.18 -2.46
N ASN A 115 19.09 16.94 -1.37
CA ASN A 115 20.03 18.06 -1.23
C ASN A 115 21.48 17.55 -1.18
N GLY A 116 21.70 16.43 -0.53
CA GLY A 116 23.01 15.80 -0.49
C GLY A 116 23.48 15.35 -1.86
N LEU A 117 22.58 14.75 -2.65
CA LEU A 117 22.90 14.36 -4.01
C LEU A 117 23.20 15.57 -4.88
N ASP A 118 22.40 16.63 -4.75
CA ASP A 118 22.65 17.88 -5.47
C ASP A 118 24.00 18.46 -5.08
N ALA A 119 24.31 18.49 -3.79
CA ALA A 119 25.57 18.98 -3.31
C ALA A 119 26.74 18.15 -3.80
N SER A 120 26.58 16.84 -3.85
CA SER A 120 27.66 15.95 -4.30
C SER A 120 27.92 16.04 -5.80
N HIS A 121 27.02 16.64 -6.55
CA HIS A 121 27.18 16.85 -7.98
C HIS A 121 27.84 18.19 -8.31
N GLN A 122 28.12 18.98 -7.29
CA GLN A 122 28.76 20.28 -7.46
C GLN A 122 30.26 20.17 -7.54
#